data_4fd1d38e0b8b75cec10cc84547ba6cab
#
_entry.id   4fd1d38e0b8b75cec10cc84547ba6cab
#
_cell.length_a   1.000
_cell.length_b   1.000
_cell.length_c   1.000
_cell.angle_alpha   90.00
_cell.angle_beta   90.00
_cell.angle_gamma   90.00
#
_symmetry.space_group_name_H-M   'P 1'
#
loop_
_entity.id
_entity.type
_entity.pdbx_description
1 polymer ?
#
loop_
_entity_poly.entity_id
_entity_poly.type
_entity_poly.pdbx_seq_one_letter_code
_entity_poly.pdbx_strand_id
1 'polypeptide(L)'
;MEFPIVNIGREHVDRFVNEIAPLVCNEYIKRMTHGEHVIYPSTCIAQAALESGWNVNAKTLFGIKGDGFVSDTTEYIDGTYINIQDSFKCYPNVATAIQGFYDLMQNERYRAATKAVDWVEECKEMYNCGYATDPNYSDKIINITETNNLTVFNDYCLAILRGEVSAEETDNSGRVEELADKLENGDYGNGRDTRAERAAQDGYTLEEYEAAQLIVNERS
;
A
#
# COMPACT_ATOMS: atom_id res chain seq x y z
N MET A 1 1.23 14.03 16.23
CA MET A 1 2.06 12.76 16.33
C MET A 1 2.69 12.61 14.97
N GLU A 2 4.00 12.52 14.92
CA GLU A 2 4.71 12.27 13.66
C GLU A 2 4.30 10.92 13.07
N PHE A 3 4.40 10.78 11.75
CA PHE A 3 4.15 9.52 11.07
C PHE A 3 5.11 8.44 11.62
N PRO A 4 4.60 7.24 12.00
CA PRO A 4 5.45 6.19 12.56
C PRO A 4 6.50 5.71 11.56
N ILE A 5 7.74 5.59 12.01
CA ILE A 5 8.84 4.98 11.24
C ILE A 5 9.19 3.65 11.90
N VAL A 6 9.19 2.59 11.10
CA VAL A 6 9.65 1.28 11.54
C VAL A 6 11.16 1.15 11.33
N ASN A 7 11.86 0.80 12.40
CA ASN A 7 13.30 0.50 12.39
C ASN A 7 13.56 -0.69 13.30
N ILE A 8 13.50 -1.89 12.74
CA ILE A 8 13.73 -3.15 13.44
C ILE A 8 15.12 -3.74 13.13
N GLY A 9 15.95 -2.99 12.39
CA GLY A 9 17.32 -3.37 12.03
C GLY A 9 17.41 -4.37 10.87
N ARG A 10 16.34 -4.52 10.08
CA ARG A 10 16.31 -5.31 8.84
C ARG A 10 16.08 -4.37 7.66
N GLU A 11 17.15 -3.88 7.08
CA GLU A 11 17.13 -2.79 6.09
C GLU A 11 16.08 -2.96 4.98
N HIS A 12 15.98 -4.14 4.37
CA HIS A 12 15.02 -4.38 3.29
C HIS A 12 13.56 -4.36 3.79
N VAL A 13 13.30 -4.80 5.03
CA VAL A 13 11.99 -4.77 5.67
C VAL A 13 11.64 -3.34 6.07
N ASP A 14 12.58 -2.66 6.73
CA ASP A 14 12.40 -1.28 7.18
C ASP A 14 12.11 -0.37 5.99
N ARG A 15 12.86 -0.53 4.88
CA ARG A 15 12.60 0.20 3.65
C ARG A 15 11.22 -0.10 3.09
N PHE A 16 10.86 -1.37 2.93
CA PHE A 16 9.55 -1.76 2.41
C PHE A 16 8.41 -1.15 3.23
N VAL A 17 8.45 -1.33 4.56
CA VAL A 17 7.39 -0.82 5.44
C VAL A 17 7.29 0.70 5.35
N ASN A 18 8.41 1.41 5.43
CA ASN A 18 8.42 2.88 5.42
C ASN A 18 8.03 3.48 4.06
N GLU A 19 8.18 2.75 2.96
CA GLU A 19 7.68 3.16 1.65
C GLU A 19 6.19 2.85 1.45
N ILE A 20 5.69 1.73 1.97
CA ILE A 20 4.30 1.27 1.76
C ILE A 20 3.33 1.91 2.78
N ALA A 21 3.72 2.04 4.03
CA ALA A 21 2.84 2.44 5.11
C ALA A 21 2.19 3.83 4.91
N PRO A 22 2.88 4.87 4.41
CA PRO A 22 2.24 6.15 4.14
C PRO A 22 1.08 6.04 3.14
N LEU A 23 1.28 5.27 2.06
CA LEU A 23 0.26 5.07 1.02
C LEU A 23 -0.94 4.30 1.55
N VAL A 24 -0.69 3.25 2.35
CA VAL A 24 -1.75 2.45 3.00
C VAL A 24 -2.54 3.29 3.99
N CYS A 25 -1.86 4.05 4.86
CA CYS A 25 -2.51 4.91 5.86
C CYS A 25 -3.38 5.99 5.19
N ASN A 26 -2.88 6.64 4.16
CA ASN A 26 -3.62 7.65 3.41
C ASN A 26 -4.89 7.08 2.79
N GLU A 27 -4.80 5.93 2.11
CA GLU A 27 -5.97 5.28 1.51
C GLU A 27 -6.95 4.77 2.58
N TYR A 28 -6.47 4.23 3.69
CA TYR A 28 -7.30 3.82 4.83
C TYR A 28 -8.09 5.00 5.41
N ILE A 29 -7.41 6.09 5.76
CA ILE A 29 -8.04 7.30 6.34
C ILE A 29 -9.07 7.86 5.37
N LYS A 30 -8.72 8.01 4.09
CA LYS A 30 -9.62 8.47 3.04
C LYS A 30 -10.90 7.66 2.99
N ARG A 31 -10.83 6.34 2.94
CA ARG A 31 -11.99 5.44 2.87
C ARG A 31 -12.84 5.49 4.14
N MET A 32 -12.21 5.47 5.30
CA MET A 32 -12.89 5.59 6.59
C MET A 32 -13.65 6.91 6.71
N THR A 33 -13.10 8.02 6.22
CA THR A 33 -13.79 9.33 6.21
C THR A 33 -14.98 9.36 5.26
N HIS A 34 -15.00 8.48 4.24
CA HIS A 34 -16.16 8.29 3.37
C HIS A 34 -17.16 7.24 3.88
N GLY A 35 -16.93 6.68 5.09
CA GLY A 35 -17.83 5.73 5.72
C GLY A 35 -17.72 4.31 5.19
N GLU A 36 -16.64 3.97 4.49
CA GLU A 36 -16.37 2.61 4.06
C GLU A 36 -15.88 1.75 5.24
N HIS A 37 -16.18 0.47 5.19
CA HIS A 37 -15.57 -0.52 6.07
C HIS A 37 -14.34 -1.09 5.35
N VAL A 38 -13.18 -0.93 5.93
CA VAL A 38 -11.91 -1.32 5.33
C VAL A 38 -11.04 -2.08 6.31
N ILE A 39 -10.15 -2.90 5.79
CA ILE A 39 -9.22 -3.65 6.62
C ILE A 39 -8.14 -2.72 7.21
N TYR A 40 -7.59 -3.14 8.34
CA TYR A 40 -6.58 -2.37 9.06
C TYR A 40 -5.30 -2.15 8.24
N PRO A 41 -4.62 -1.00 8.42
CA PRO A 41 -3.34 -0.72 7.78
C PRO A 41 -2.30 -1.82 8.02
N SER A 42 -2.17 -2.33 9.24
CA SER A 42 -1.23 -3.40 9.57
C SER A 42 -1.46 -4.68 8.75
N THR A 43 -2.73 -5.08 8.56
CA THR A 43 -3.09 -6.25 7.75
C THR A 43 -2.76 -6.02 6.28
N CYS A 44 -3.08 -4.84 5.74
CA CYS A 44 -2.76 -4.48 4.36
C CYS A 44 -1.24 -4.52 4.10
N ILE A 45 -0.43 -3.92 4.99
CA ILE A 45 1.04 -3.92 4.89
C ILE A 45 1.60 -5.34 4.99
N ALA A 46 1.09 -6.14 5.95
CA ALA A 46 1.54 -7.52 6.13
C ALA A 46 1.21 -8.41 4.93
N GLN A 47 0.04 -8.22 4.32
CA GLN A 47 -0.33 -8.91 3.07
C GLN A 47 0.58 -8.52 1.92
N ALA A 48 0.78 -7.22 1.72
CA ALA A 48 1.70 -6.72 0.70
C ALA A 48 3.10 -7.32 0.86
N ALA A 49 3.59 -7.42 2.09
CA ALA A 49 4.88 -8.01 2.41
C ALA A 49 4.93 -9.52 2.10
N LEU A 50 3.89 -10.27 2.49
CA LEU A 50 3.80 -11.71 2.26
C LEU A 50 3.77 -12.05 0.76
N GLU A 51 2.91 -11.36 0.00
CA GLU A 51 2.68 -11.64 -1.43
C GLU A 51 3.84 -11.19 -2.31
N SER A 52 4.47 -10.05 -1.98
CA SER A 52 5.57 -9.49 -2.76
C SER A 52 6.97 -9.99 -2.35
N GLY A 53 7.08 -10.70 -1.22
CA GLY A 53 8.36 -11.03 -0.62
C GLY A 53 9.17 -9.78 -0.23
N TRP A 54 8.51 -8.76 0.32
CA TRP A 54 9.09 -7.47 0.69
C TRP A 54 9.64 -6.64 -0.49
N ASN A 55 9.03 -6.80 -1.67
CA ASN A 55 9.46 -6.09 -2.87
C ASN A 55 8.48 -4.94 -3.22
N VAL A 56 8.92 -3.70 -3.05
CA VAL A 56 8.12 -2.49 -3.35
C VAL A 56 7.81 -2.34 -4.85
N ASN A 57 8.72 -2.80 -5.71
CA ASN A 57 8.58 -2.69 -7.17
C ASN A 57 7.72 -3.81 -7.78
N ALA A 58 7.09 -4.64 -6.95
CA ALA A 58 6.26 -5.73 -7.43
C ALA A 58 5.00 -5.17 -8.10
N LYS A 59 4.82 -5.45 -9.39
CA LYS A 59 3.61 -5.10 -10.16
C LYS A 59 2.35 -5.76 -9.60
N THR A 60 2.52 -6.81 -8.79
CA THR A 60 1.47 -7.60 -8.15
C THR A 60 1.62 -7.63 -6.65
N LEU A 61 1.62 -6.47 -6.06
CA LEU A 61 1.87 -6.31 -4.63
C LEU A 61 0.98 -7.20 -3.73
N PHE A 62 -0.22 -7.56 -4.18
CA PHE A 62 -1.20 -8.33 -3.42
C PHE A 62 -1.62 -9.66 -4.08
N GLY A 63 -1.01 -10.07 -5.16
CA GLY A 63 -1.41 -11.32 -5.84
C GLY A 63 -2.88 -11.39 -6.27
N ILE A 64 -3.51 -10.25 -6.60
CA ILE A 64 -4.93 -10.20 -6.95
C ILE A 64 -5.16 -10.89 -8.30
N LYS A 65 -5.97 -11.95 -8.30
CA LYS A 65 -6.35 -12.67 -9.53
C LYS A 65 -7.15 -11.77 -10.48
N GLY A 66 -6.89 -11.91 -11.76
CA GLY A 66 -7.58 -11.17 -12.83
C GLY A 66 -6.76 -11.03 -14.11
N ASP A 67 -7.30 -10.30 -15.08
CA ASP A 67 -6.63 -10.09 -16.35
C ASP A 67 -5.39 -9.21 -16.19
N GLY A 68 -4.23 -9.71 -16.60
CA GLY A 68 -2.97 -8.97 -16.50
C GLY A 68 -1.80 -9.81 -16.98
N PHE A 69 -1.08 -10.48 -16.08
CA PHE A 69 0.02 -11.36 -16.48
C PHE A 69 -0.17 -12.76 -15.86
N VAL A 70 0.33 -13.77 -16.55
CA VAL A 70 0.32 -15.16 -16.10
C VAL A 70 1.61 -15.45 -15.34
N SER A 71 1.49 -16.08 -14.17
CA SER A 71 2.63 -16.52 -13.36
C SER A 71 2.36 -17.87 -12.73
N ASP A 72 3.44 -18.59 -12.45
CA ASP A 72 3.38 -19.78 -11.61
C ASP A 72 3.06 -19.37 -10.17
N THR A 73 2.14 -20.08 -9.55
CA THR A 73 1.74 -19.90 -8.15
C THR A 73 1.49 -21.25 -7.49
N THR A 74 1.43 -21.29 -6.18
CA THR A 74 1.18 -22.51 -5.41
C THR A 74 -0.13 -22.37 -4.66
N GLU A 75 -1.04 -23.30 -4.89
CA GLU A 75 -2.32 -23.40 -4.20
C GLU A 75 -2.35 -24.64 -3.30
N TYR A 76 -3.04 -24.54 -2.16
CA TYR A 76 -3.30 -25.66 -1.27
C TYR A 76 -4.65 -26.29 -1.63
N ILE A 77 -4.62 -27.48 -2.23
CA ILE A 77 -5.80 -28.18 -2.73
C ILE A 77 -5.79 -29.61 -2.19
N ASP A 78 -6.88 -30.02 -1.55
CA ASP A 78 -7.05 -31.38 -1.02
C ASP A 78 -5.89 -31.87 -0.12
N GLY A 79 -5.39 -30.98 0.74
CA GLY A 79 -4.32 -31.32 1.67
C GLY A 79 -2.90 -31.28 1.09
N THR A 80 -2.72 -30.79 -0.13
CA THR A 80 -1.42 -30.80 -0.83
C THR A 80 -1.17 -29.46 -1.53
N TYR A 81 0.09 -28.99 -1.50
CA TYR A 81 0.52 -27.84 -2.28
C TYR A 81 0.75 -28.23 -3.74
N ILE A 82 0.05 -27.57 -4.65
CA ILE A 82 0.10 -27.81 -6.09
C ILE A 82 0.55 -26.54 -6.81
N ASN A 83 1.55 -26.66 -7.67
CA ASN A 83 1.95 -25.57 -8.54
C ASN A 83 0.99 -25.46 -9.74
N ILE A 84 0.43 -24.29 -9.93
CA ILE A 84 -0.47 -23.98 -11.05
C ILE A 84 -0.02 -22.68 -11.74
N GLN A 85 -0.53 -22.45 -12.95
CA GLN A 85 -0.45 -21.14 -13.59
C GLN A 85 -1.77 -20.39 -13.38
N ASP A 86 -1.67 -19.13 -12.97
CA ASP A 86 -2.84 -18.27 -12.81
C ASP A 86 -2.55 -16.86 -13.33
N SER A 87 -3.60 -16.10 -13.59
CA SER A 87 -3.53 -14.75 -14.11
C SER A 87 -3.76 -13.73 -13.00
N PHE A 88 -2.89 -12.73 -12.94
CA PHE A 88 -2.89 -11.70 -11.90
C PHE A 88 -3.04 -10.31 -12.49
N LYS A 89 -3.79 -9.45 -11.79
CA LYS A 89 -3.90 -8.03 -12.16
C LYS A 89 -2.54 -7.34 -12.10
N CYS A 90 -2.29 -6.47 -13.07
CA CYS A 90 -1.09 -5.64 -13.11
C CYS A 90 -1.47 -4.18 -12.87
N TYR A 91 -0.86 -3.56 -11.88
CA TYR A 91 -1.09 -2.16 -11.55
C TYR A 91 0.09 -1.28 -12.00
N PRO A 92 -0.16 -0.03 -12.44
CA PRO A 92 0.90 0.85 -12.96
C PRO A 92 1.88 1.30 -11.88
N ASN A 93 1.43 1.38 -10.62
CA ASN A 93 2.26 1.75 -9.48
C ASN A 93 1.70 1.16 -8.17
N VAL A 94 2.46 1.34 -7.09
CA VAL A 94 2.13 0.82 -5.75
C VAL A 94 0.83 1.43 -5.20
N ALA A 95 0.62 2.73 -5.37
CA ALA A 95 -0.57 3.40 -4.86
C ALA A 95 -1.84 2.84 -5.51
N THR A 96 -1.85 2.62 -6.83
CA THR A 96 -2.99 2.00 -7.52
C THR A 96 -3.18 0.52 -7.16
N ALA A 97 -2.11 -0.21 -6.82
CA ALA A 97 -2.22 -1.57 -6.31
C ALA A 97 -2.90 -1.60 -4.93
N ILE A 98 -2.55 -0.66 -4.05
CA ILE A 98 -3.19 -0.49 -2.73
C ILE A 98 -4.67 -0.14 -2.89
N GLN A 99 -5.01 0.83 -3.75
CA GLN A 99 -6.39 1.16 -4.06
C GLN A 99 -7.16 -0.05 -4.57
N GLY A 100 -6.60 -0.79 -5.52
CA GLY A 100 -7.22 -1.99 -6.08
C GLY A 100 -7.42 -3.11 -5.06
N PHE A 101 -6.54 -3.20 -4.06
CA PHE A 101 -6.70 -4.13 -2.95
C PHE A 101 -7.86 -3.70 -2.03
N TYR A 102 -7.93 -2.43 -1.63
CA TYR A 102 -9.06 -1.94 -0.85
C TYR A 102 -10.39 -2.02 -1.63
N ASP A 103 -10.40 -1.81 -2.95
CA ASP A 103 -11.57 -2.02 -3.79
C ASP A 103 -12.03 -3.49 -3.80
N LEU A 104 -11.09 -4.43 -3.85
CA LEU A 104 -11.40 -5.86 -3.72
C LEU A 104 -12.08 -6.17 -2.38
N MET A 105 -11.62 -5.54 -1.31
CA MET A 105 -12.19 -5.72 0.04
C MET A 105 -13.62 -5.17 0.18
N GLN A 106 -14.08 -4.30 -0.71
CA GLN A 106 -15.49 -3.86 -0.73
C GLN A 106 -16.46 -4.92 -1.26
N ASN A 107 -15.97 -6.01 -1.83
CA ASN A 107 -16.82 -7.11 -2.24
C ASN A 107 -17.51 -7.75 -1.03
N GLU A 108 -18.82 -8.05 -1.16
CA GLU A 108 -19.63 -8.65 -0.08
C GLU A 108 -18.99 -9.93 0.50
N ARG A 109 -18.21 -10.65 -0.29
CA ARG A 109 -17.42 -11.81 0.15
C ARG A 109 -16.52 -11.50 1.35
N TYR A 110 -15.93 -10.29 1.40
CA TYR A 110 -14.97 -9.89 2.44
C TYR A 110 -15.60 -9.07 3.56
N ARG A 111 -16.93 -8.99 3.59
CA ARG A 111 -17.65 -8.19 4.57
C ARG A 111 -17.37 -8.58 6.02
N ALA A 112 -17.16 -9.87 6.31
CA ALA A 112 -16.81 -10.31 7.64
C ALA A 112 -15.45 -9.76 8.07
N ALA A 113 -14.46 -9.82 7.19
CA ALA A 113 -13.13 -9.26 7.45
C ALA A 113 -13.18 -7.75 7.68
N THR A 114 -13.81 -6.98 6.79
CA THR A 114 -13.87 -5.50 6.91
C THR A 114 -14.72 -5.01 8.10
N LYS A 115 -15.45 -5.89 8.79
CA LYS A 115 -16.24 -5.59 9.99
C LYS A 115 -15.72 -6.25 11.25
N ALA A 116 -14.57 -6.90 11.19
CA ALA A 116 -13.93 -7.52 12.34
C ALA A 116 -13.67 -6.48 13.44
N VAL A 117 -13.73 -6.92 14.69
CA VAL A 117 -13.60 -6.03 15.86
C VAL A 117 -12.15 -5.59 16.10
N ASP A 118 -11.19 -6.39 15.62
CA ASP A 118 -9.77 -6.09 15.67
C ASP A 118 -9.02 -6.72 14.48
N TRP A 119 -7.76 -6.35 14.32
CA TRP A 119 -6.93 -6.81 13.23
C TRP A 119 -6.60 -8.32 13.28
N VAL A 120 -6.64 -8.96 14.46
CA VAL A 120 -6.39 -10.41 14.61
C VAL A 120 -7.60 -11.20 14.11
N GLU A 121 -8.81 -10.77 14.49
CA GLU A 121 -10.04 -11.34 13.95
C GLU A 121 -10.12 -11.10 12.44
N GLU A 122 -9.77 -9.91 11.98
CA GLU A 122 -9.71 -9.58 10.56
C GLU A 122 -8.84 -10.54 9.76
N CYS A 123 -7.63 -10.86 10.23
CA CYS A 123 -6.74 -11.82 9.58
C CYS A 123 -7.40 -13.22 9.46
N LYS A 124 -8.15 -13.65 10.48
CA LYS A 124 -8.87 -14.93 10.45
C LYS A 124 -10.03 -14.90 9.47
N GLU A 125 -10.79 -13.80 9.47
CA GLU A 125 -11.92 -13.63 8.56
C GLU A 125 -11.46 -13.48 7.11
N MET A 126 -10.29 -12.92 6.84
CA MET A 126 -9.69 -12.90 5.49
C MET A 126 -9.51 -14.33 4.95
N TYR A 127 -8.99 -15.25 5.77
CA TYR A 127 -8.87 -16.65 5.39
C TYR A 127 -10.26 -17.31 5.24
N ASN A 128 -11.17 -17.10 6.18
CA ASN A 128 -12.53 -17.66 6.15
C ASN A 128 -13.31 -17.20 4.91
N CYS A 129 -13.11 -15.96 4.48
CA CYS A 129 -13.65 -15.40 3.24
C CYS A 129 -12.99 -15.98 1.98
N GLY A 130 -11.96 -16.83 2.13
CA GLY A 130 -11.28 -17.50 1.04
C GLY A 130 -10.36 -16.57 0.23
N TYR A 131 -9.68 -15.64 0.90
CA TYR A 131 -8.63 -14.83 0.26
C TYR A 131 -7.44 -15.69 -0.14
N ALA A 132 -7.07 -16.64 0.71
CA ALA A 132 -6.00 -17.60 0.46
C ALA A 132 -6.46 -19.04 0.77
N THR A 133 -5.82 -20.01 0.14
CA THR A 133 -6.08 -21.45 0.34
C THR A 133 -5.19 -22.07 1.42
N ASP A 134 -4.07 -21.42 1.77
CA ASP A 134 -3.12 -21.88 2.78
C ASP A 134 -3.75 -21.84 4.19
N PRO A 135 -3.88 -22.98 4.90
CA PRO A 135 -4.46 -23.01 6.24
C PRO A 135 -3.67 -22.20 7.29
N ASN A 136 -2.40 -21.91 7.03
CA ASN A 136 -1.55 -21.10 7.90
C ASN A 136 -1.55 -19.61 7.52
N TYR A 137 -2.42 -19.19 6.61
CA TYR A 137 -2.41 -17.83 6.08
C TYR A 137 -2.58 -16.76 7.17
N SER A 138 -3.61 -16.92 8.03
CA SER A 138 -3.86 -15.98 9.14
C SER A 138 -2.66 -15.87 10.08
N ASP A 139 -2.08 -17.00 10.46
CA ASP A 139 -0.90 -17.01 11.35
C ASP A 139 0.31 -16.33 10.72
N LYS A 140 0.50 -16.47 9.41
CA LYS A 140 1.56 -15.76 8.67
C LYS A 140 1.37 -14.25 8.73
N ILE A 141 0.16 -13.75 8.46
CA ILE A 141 -0.15 -12.31 8.51
C ILE A 141 0.02 -11.77 9.93
N ILE A 142 -0.52 -12.47 10.92
CA ILE A 142 -0.39 -12.10 12.34
C ILE A 142 1.11 -12.03 12.73
N ASN A 143 1.89 -13.05 12.42
CA ASN A 143 3.31 -13.08 12.73
C ASN A 143 4.11 -11.95 12.05
N ILE A 144 3.81 -11.65 10.79
CA ILE A 144 4.43 -10.52 10.08
C ILE A 144 4.07 -9.21 10.80
N THR A 145 2.82 -9.02 11.16
CA THR A 145 2.33 -7.82 11.84
C THR A 145 3.03 -7.62 13.18
N GLU A 146 3.06 -8.65 14.02
CA GLU A 146 3.68 -8.57 15.36
C GLU A 146 5.19 -8.40 15.31
N THR A 147 5.87 -9.24 14.51
CA THR A 147 7.34 -9.24 14.40
C THR A 147 7.89 -7.91 13.88
N ASN A 148 7.10 -7.19 13.09
CA ASN A 148 7.49 -5.91 12.48
C ASN A 148 6.80 -4.70 13.11
N ASN A 149 6.10 -4.88 14.24
CA ASN A 149 5.41 -3.80 14.96
C ASN A 149 4.46 -2.96 14.06
N LEU A 150 3.74 -3.61 13.14
CA LEU A 150 2.92 -2.88 12.15
C LEU A 150 1.65 -2.26 12.73
N THR A 151 1.23 -2.67 13.94
CA THR A 151 0.04 -2.09 14.60
C THR A 151 0.18 -0.62 14.92
N VAL A 152 1.39 -0.07 14.98
CA VAL A 152 1.62 1.36 15.16
C VAL A 152 0.92 2.22 14.09
N PHE A 153 0.76 1.67 12.89
CA PHE A 153 0.04 2.34 11.81
C PHE A 153 -1.47 2.32 12.00
N ASN A 154 -2.03 1.29 12.65
CA ASN A 154 -3.43 1.26 13.05
C ASN A 154 -3.71 2.37 14.08
N ASP A 155 -2.86 2.45 15.11
CA ASP A 155 -2.99 3.44 16.18
C ASP A 155 -2.87 4.86 15.62
N TYR A 156 -1.92 5.10 14.72
CA TYR A 156 -1.73 6.38 14.04
C TYR A 156 -2.99 6.78 13.25
N CYS A 157 -3.50 5.91 12.38
CA CYS A 157 -4.68 6.19 11.58
C CYS A 157 -5.93 6.43 12.43
N LEU A 158 -6.12 5.63 13.48
CA LEU A 158 -7.24 5.81 14.41
C LEU A 158 -7.14 7.12 15.19
N ALA A 159 -5.95 7.54 15.62
CA ALA A 159 -5.73 8.82 16.27
C ALA A 159 -6.10 10.01 15.36
N ILE A 160 -5.74 9.94 14.07
CA ILE A 160 -6.15 10.94 13.06
C ILE A 160 -7.68 10.96 12.91
N LEU A 161 -8.31 9.81 12.74
CA LEU A 161 -9.77 9.72 12.55
C LEU A 161 -10.56 10.21 13.77
N ARG A 162 -9.99 10.14 14.97
CA ARG A 162 -10.56 10.69 16.21
C ARG A 162 -10.27 12.18 16.41
N GLY A 163 -9.45 12.80 15.56
CA GLY A 163 -9.01 14.19 15.72
C GLY A 163 -8.05 14.40 16.89
N GLU A 164 -7.43 13.33 17.40
CA GLU A 164 -6.43 13.38 18.48
C GLU A 164 -5.06 13.85 17.95
N VAL A 165 -4.88 13.71 16.64
CA VAL A 165 -3.71 14.16 15.88
C VAL A 165 -4.26 14.80 14.62
N SER A 166 -3.82 16.03 14.30
CA SER A 166 -3.93 16.46 12.92
C SER A 166 -3.09 15.48 12.11
N ALA A 167 -3.66 14.90 11.03
CA ALA A 167 -2.81 14.57 9.92
C ALA A 167 -2.00 15.85 9.71
N GLU A 168 -0.71 15.87 9.96
CA GLU A 168 0.12 16.80 9.24
C GLU A 168 -0.23 16.44 7.81
N GLU A 169 -1.07 17.30 7.18
CA GLU A 169 -0.84 17.55 5.79
C GLU A 169 0.67 17.71 5.78
N THR A 170 1.38 16.74 5.27
CA THR A 170 2.65 17.07 4.68
C THR A 170 2.21 18.16 3.75
N ASP A 171 2.42 19.42 4.16
CA ASP A 171 2.22 20.57 3.29
C ASP A 171 3.23 20.41 2.16
N ASN A 172 2.89 19.43 1.33
CA ASN A 172 3.60 19.12 0.12
C ASN A 172 3.33 20.21 -0.93
N SER A 173 2.40 21.15 -0.63
CA SER A 173 2.08 22.23 -1.56
C SER A 173 3.32 23.08 -1.82
N GLY A 174 4.09 23.42 -0.80
CA GLY A 174 5.35 24.11 -0.96
C GLY A 174 6.41 23.33 -1.72
N ARG A 175 6.51 22.02 -1.47
CA ARG A 175 7.44 21.11 -2.19
C ARG A 175 6.99 20.89 -3.64
N VAL A 176 5.69 20.73 -3.86
CA VAL A 176 5.11 20.56 -5.21
C VAL A 176 5.27 21.83 -6.03
N GLU A 177 5.07 23.03 -5.44
CA GLU A 177 5.33 24.31 -6.09
C GLU A 177 6.83 24.50 -6.41
N GLU A 178 7.72 24.19 -5.47
CA GLU A 178 9.17 24.22 -5.71
C GLU A 178 9.58 23.29 -6.86
N LEU A 179 9.01 22.09 -6.90
CA LEU A 179 9.25 21.14 -7.97
C LEU A 179 8.68 21.63 -9.31
N ALA A 180 7.50 22.25 -9.30
CA ALA A 180 6.92 22.86 -10.51
C ALA A 180 7.84 23.95 -11.07
N ASP A 181 8.35 24.82 -10.21
CA ASP A 181 9.31 25.87 -10.61
C ASP A 181 10.60 25.27 -11.20
N LYS A 182 11.13 24.19 -10.60
CA LYS A 182 12.30 23.46 -11.13
C LYS A 182 12.01 22.83 -12.49
N LEU A 183 10.81 22.26 -12.67
CA LEU A 183 10.39 21.68 -13.95
C LEU A 183 10.24 22.75 -15.04
N GLU A 184 9.66 23.91 -14.73
CA GLU A 184 9.55 25.06 -15.64
C GLU A 184 10.92 25.62 -16.02
N ASN A 185 11.83 25.72 -15.07
CA ASN A 185 13.19 26.21 -15.30
C ASN A 185 14.05 25.22 -16.10
N GLY A 186 13.58 23.98 -16.30
CA GLY A 186 14.30 22.96 -17.06
C GLY A 186 15.43 22.27 -16.30
N ASP A 187 15.46 22.37 -14.96
CA ASP A 187 16.49 21.80 -14.09
C ASP A 187 16.64 20.28 -14.27
N TYR A 188 15.55 19.61 -14.66
CA TYR A 188 15.51 18.16 -14.91
C TYR A 188 15.63 17.80 -16.41
N GLY A 189 15.88 18.76 -17.28
CA GLY A 189 16.05 18.54 -18.73
C GLY A 189 14.75 18.19 -19.45
N ASN A 190 14.86 17.57 -20.63
CA ASN A 190 13.73 17.22 -21.49
C ASN A 190 13.43 15.70 -21.45
N GLY A 191 12.15 15.33 -21.44
CA GLY A 191 11.66 13.96 -21.45
C GLY A 191 11.01 13.56 -20.11
N ARG A 192 9.75 13.12 -20.19
CA ARG A 192 8.90 12.85 -19.01
C ARG A 192 9.53 11.87 -18.05
N ASP A 193 9.97 10.71 -18.54
CA ASP A 193 10.50 9.63 -17.71
C ASP A 193 11.82 10.03 -17.05
N THR A 194 12.71 10.68 -17.81
CA THR A 194 14.01 11.16 -17.31
C THR A 194 13.86 12.25 -16.25
N ARG A 195 12.86 13.14 -16.37
CA ARG A 195 12.59 14.19 -15.38
C ARG A 195 12.08 13.62 -14.07
N ALA A 196 11.15 12.66 -14.12
CA ALA A 196 10.64 11.98 -12.94
C ALA A 196 11.75 11.22 -12.17
N GLU A 197 12.63 10.52 -12.89
CA GLU A 197 13.78 9.83 -12.29
C GLU A 197 14.76 10.81 -11.60
N ARG A 198 15.02 11.97 -12.20
CA ARG A 198 15.91 12.98 -11.61
C ARG A 198 15.27 13.67 -10.41
N ALA A 199 13.97 13.98 -10.47
CA ALA A 199 13.23 14.50 -9.33
C ALA A 199 13.25 13.51 -8.14
N ALA A 200 13.13 12.20 -8.42
CA ALA A 200 13.25 11.16 -7.41
C ALA A 200 14.66 11.10 -6.78
N GLN A 201 15.72 11.35 -7.53
CA GLN A 201 17.09 11.45 -7.00
C GLN A 201 17.26 12.65 -6.05
N ASP A 202 16.50 13.73 -6.26
CA ASP A 202 16.44 14.89 -5.38
C ASP A 202 15.44 14.70 -4.21
N GLY A 203 14.88 13.51 -4.07
CA GLY A 203 14.01 13.12 -2.94
C GLY A 203 12.53 13.48 -3.11
N TYR A 204 12.09 13.84 -4.32
CA TYR A 204 10.67 14.02 -4.61
C TYR A 204 9.99 12.69 -4.93
N THR A 205 8.74 12.52 -4.50
CA THR A 205 7.94 11.35 -4.83
C THR A 205 7.34 11.46 -6.23
N LEU A 206 6.89 10.33 -6.78
CA LEU A 206 6.19 10.34 -8.07
C LEU A 206 4.89 11.16 -7.99
N GLU A 207 4.19 11.11 -6.86
CA GLU A 207 2.97 11.87 -6.63
C GLU A 207 3.24 13.39 -6.64
N GLU A 208 4.32 13.84 -5.96
CA GLU A 208 4.78 15.23 -6.03
C GLU A 208 5.13 15.64 -7.45
N TYR A 209 5.79 14.77 -8.22
CA TYR A 209 6.14 15.03 -9.61
C TYR A 209 4.88 15.16 -10.49
N GLU A 210 3.91 14.27 -10.36
CA GLU A 210 2.67 14.32 -11.13
C GLU A 210 1.84 15.57 -10.77
N ALA A 211 1.76 15.93 -9.49
CA ALA A 211 1.09 17.15 -9.04
C ALA A 211 1.80 18.41 -9.57
N ALA A 212 3.13 18.48 -9.49
CA ALA A 212 3.92 19.59 -10.03
C ALA A 212 3.75 19.72 -11.56
N GLN A 213 3.69 18.59 -12.28
CA GLN A 213 3.46 18.60 -13.72
C GLN A 213 2.07 19.16 -14.11
N LEU A 214 1.05 18.94 -13.27
CA LEU A 214 -0.26 19.55 -13.47
C LEU A 214 -0.18 21.07 -13.35
N ILE A 215 0.52 21.58 -12.33
CA ILE A 215 0.74 23.02 -12.13
C ILE A 215 1.47 23.63 -13.35
N VAL A 216 2.53 22.98 -13.83
CA VAL A 216 3.28 23.43 -15.03
C VAL A 216 2.36 23.50 -16.26
N ASN A 217 1.49 22.49 -16.44
CA ASN A 217 0.56 22.46 -17.57
C ASN A 217 -0.53 23.56 -17.47
N GLU A 218 -0.93 23.95 -16.26
CA GLU A 218 -1.89 25.04 -16.04
C GLU A 218 -1.27 26.44 -16.26
N ARG A 219 0.03 26.55 -16.05
CA ARG A 219 0.80 27.82 -16.25
C ARG A 219 1.24 28.02 -17.69
N SER A 220 1.17 26.99 -18.55
CA SER A 220 1.61 27.01 -19.97
C SER A 220 0.45 27.37 -20.90
#